data_fe901352b145a070e026aa209f3110dc
#
_entry.id   fe901352b145a070e026aa209f3110dc
#
_cell.length_a   1.000
_cell.length_b   1.000
_cell.length_c   1.000
_cell.angle_alpha   90.00
_cell.angle_beta   90.00
_cell.angle_gamma   90.00
#
_symmetry.space_group_name_H-M   'P 1'
#
loop_
_entity.id
_entity.type
_entity.pdbx_description
1 polymer ?
#
loop_
_entity_poly.entity_id
_entity_poly.type
_entity_poly.pdbx_seq_one_letter_code
_entity_poly.pdbx_strand_id
1 'polypeptide(L)'
;KADSLNMGINISNYPYFICMDADSMLQRNSLYEIAKPILEDDKVVACGGQIAVSNGIRLVKGEVSDYSMPKKLIVAMQVLEYERSFLASRIFMNRYNGNLIISGAFGIFKKETVLLAGGYDDSTMGEDMELVVKLHVFCRSNHIDYSIQYAPDAICWSQVPRNLKDLIKQRRRWHIGLFASLTKYNNPVGKHTHA
;
A
#
# COMPACT_ATOMS: atom_id res chain seq x y z
N LYS A 1 -3.64 3.58 -14.48
CA LYS A 1 -2.56 3.20 -13.55
C LYS A 1 -2.49 1.69 -13.42
N ALA A 2 -3.61 0.99 -13.18
CA ALA A 2 -3.66 -0.47 -13.05
C ALA A 2 -3.04 -1.18 -14.26
N ASP A 3 -3.44 -0.82 -15.48
CA ASP A 3 -2.89 -1.41 -16.72
C ASP A 3 -1.37 -1.27 -16.83
N SER A 4 -0.85 -0.08 -16.50
CA SER A 4 0.60 0.16 -16.54
C SER A 4 1.34 -0.67 -15.51
N LEU A 5 0.75 -0.89 -14.31
CA LEU A 5 1.30 -1.76 -13.28
C LEU A 5 1.27 -3.23 -13.74
N ASN A 6 0.14 -3.71 -14.28
CA ASN A 6 0.02 -5.07 -14.81
C ASN A 6 1.03 -5.33 -15.94
N MET A 7 1.21 -4.35 -16.84
CA MET A 7 2.22 -4.45 -17.89
C MET A 7 3.63 -4.58 -17.31
N GLY A 8 3.99 -3.75 -16.33
CA GLY A 8 5.29 -3.81 -15.65
C GLY A 8 5.52 -5.15 -14.94
N ILE A 9 4.49 -5.68 -14.27
CA ILE A 9 4.54 -6.98 -13.61
C ILE A 9 4.78 -8.11 -14.61
N ASN A 10 4.07 -8.10 -15.74
CA ASN A 10 4.20 -9.14 -16.76
C ASN A 10 5.58 -9.15 -17.43
N ILE A 11 6.17 -7.98 -17.69
CA ILE A 11 7.49 -7.85 -18.30
C ILE A 11 8.62 -8.20 -17.31
N SER A 12 8.42 -7.99 -16.01
CA SER A 12 9.44 -8.27 -14.99
C SER A 12 9.79 -9.77 -14.97
N ASN A 13 11.08 -10.08 -14.82
CA ASN A 13 11.59 -11.46 -14.69
C ASN A 13 11.89 -11.85 -13.23
N TYR A 14 11.62 -10.97 -12.27
CA TYR A 14 11.92 -11.21 -10.86
C TYR A 14 10.72 -11.74 -10.10
N PRO A 15 10.93 -12.53 -9.02
CA PRO A 15 9.85 -13.12 -8.23
C PRO A 15 9.07 -12.11 -7.39
N TYR A 16 9.65 -10.94 -7.14
CA TYR A 16 9.04 -9.85 -6.39
C TYR A 16 9.06 -8.56 -7.19
N PHE A 17 8.10 -7.70 -6.94
CA PHE A 17 8.08 -6.34 -7.48
C PHE A 17 7.70 -5.33 -6.41
N ILE A 18 8.16 -4.10 -6.57
CA ILE A 18 7.83 -2.98 -5.71
C ILE A 18 7.00 -1.98 -6.50
N CYS A 19 5.87 -1.57 -5.92
CA CYS A 19 5.10 -0.44 -6.41
C CYS A 19 5.44 0.80 -5.60
N MET A 20 5.66 1.92 -6.30
CA MET A 20 5.94 3.21 -5.70
C MET A 20 5.35 4.32 -6.56
N ASP A 21 4.80 5.37 -5.93
CA ASP A 21 4.38 6.57 -6.67
C ASP A 21 5.61 7.37 -7.13
N ALA A 22 5.55 7.95 -8.33
CA ALA A 22 6.69 8.61 -8.98
C ALA A 22 7.18 9.89 -8.25
N ASP A 23 6.35 10.47 -7.40
CA ASP A 23 6.63 11.66 -6.60
C ASP A 23 7.03 11.34 -5.15
N SER A 24 7.18 10.07 -4.83
CA SER A 24 7.59 9.58 -3.51
C SER A 24 9.11 9.47 -3.40
N MET A 25 9.63 9.63 -2.18
CA MET A 25 11.05 9.54 -1.87
C MET A 25 11.29 8.49 -0.79
N LEU A 26 12.23 7.58 -1.01
CA LEU A 26 12.58 6.57 -0.03
C LEU A 26 13.61 7.10 0.98
N GLN A 27 13.41 6.79 2.24
CA GLN A 27 14.45 6.92 3.24
C GLN A 27 15.54 5.87 3.01
N ARG A 28 16.75 6.17 3.49
CA ARG A 28 17.85 5.21 3.43
C ARG A 28 17.45 3.88 4.06
N ASN A 29 17.86 2.77 3.44
CA ASN A 29 17.55 1.39 3.84
C ASN A 29 16.08 0.95 3.68
N SER A 30 15.14 1.81 3.28
CA SER A 30 13.73 1.43 3.16
C SER A 30 13.46 0.27 2.23
N LEU A 31 14.27 0.09 1.15
CA LEU A 31 14.17 -1.07 0.28
C LEU A 31 14.58 -2.36 0.97
N TYR A 32 15.58 -2.31 1.83
CA TYR A 32 16.00 -3.46 2.63
C TYR A 32 14.92 -3.81 3.67
N GLU A 33 14.43 -2.81 4.41
CA GLU A 33 13.44 -3.01 5.45
C GLU A 33 12.10 -3.55 4.93
N ILE A 34 11.66 -3.12 3.73
CA ILE A 34 10.41 -3.64 3.15
C ILE A 34 10.56 -5.04 2.57
N ALA A 35 11.77 -5.39 2.09
CA ALA A 35 12.05 -6.71 1.54
C ALA A 35 12.26 -7.77 2.62
N LYS A 36 12.74 -7.39 3.79
CA LYS A 36 13.10 -8.29 4.88
C LYS A 36 11.96 -9.26 5.26
N PRO A 37 10.73 -8.84 5.56
CA PRO A 37 9.66 -9.76 5.93
C PRO A 37 9.34 -10.80 4.86
N ILE A 38 9.35 -10.40 3.57
CA ILE A 38 8.98 -11.29 2.46
C ILE A 38 10.12 -12.25 2.08
N LEU A 39 11.36 -11.93 2.45
CA LEU A 39 12.52 -12.79 2.22
C LEU A 39 12.78 -13.75 3.39
N GLU A 40 12.34 -13.41 4.61
CA GLU A 40 12.52 -14.22 5.82
C GLU A 40 11.39 -15.24 6.03
N ASP A 41 10.20 -15.02 5.46
CA ASP A 41 9.05 -15.91 5.61
C ASP A 41 8.33 -16.10 4.27
N ASP A 42 8.38 -17.31 3.73
CA ASP A 42 7.77 -17.69 2.44
C ASP A 42 6.24 -17.53 2.40
N LYS A 43 5.58 -17.45 3.56
CA LYS A 43 4.14 -17.17 3.68
C LYS A 43 3.80 -15.71 3.39
N VAL A 44 4.77 -14.80 3.48
CA VAL A 44 4.53 -13.39 3.20
C VAL A 44 4.36 -13.18 1.70
N VAL A 45 3.14 -12.83 1.30
CA VAL A 45 2.79 -12.58 -0.11
C VAL A 45 2.86 -11.10 -0.48
N ALA A 46 2.79 -10.22 0.50
CA ALA A 46 2.91 -8.78 0.31
C ALA A 46 3.36 -8.08 1.61
N CYS A 47 4.08 -6.98 1.49
CA CYS A 47 4.46 -6.15 2.62
C CYS A 47 4.32 -4.66 2.27
N GLY A 48 3.67 -3.89 3.12
CA GLY A 48 3.54 -2.44 2.99
C GLY A 48 4.53 -1.70 3.86
N GLY A 49 5.08 -0.58 3.36
CA GLY A 49 5.91 0.33 4.13
C GLY A 49 5.12 1.46 4.80
N GLN A 50 5.79 2.21 5.66
CA GLN A 50 5.29 3.43 6.27
C GLN A 50 5.29 4.56 5.24
N ILE A 51 4.17 5.27 5.13
CA ILE A 51 4.13 6.53 4.38
C ILE A 51 4.19 7.68 5.38
N ALA A 52 5.24 8.47 5.26
CA ALA A 52 5.47 9.66 6.07
C ALA A 52 5.26 10.94 5.26
N VAL A 53 4.83 12.00 5.92
CA VAL A 53 4.51 13.27 5.27
C VAL A 53 5.77 14.07 5.02
N SER A 54 6.11 14.34 3.76
CA SER A 54 7.32 15.07 3.37
C SER A 54 7.17 16.60 3.39
N ASN A 55 5.97 17.13 3.66
CA ASN A 55 5.75 18.57 3.73
C ASN A 55 6.49 19.19 4.93
N GLY A 56 7.57 19.91 4.67
CA GLY A 56 8.39 20.52 5.72
C GLY A 56 9.64 19.71 6.07
N ILE A 57 9.95 18.68 5.28
CA ILE A 57 11.13 17.85 5.44
C ILE A 57 12.10 18.10 4.29
N ARG A 58 13.37 18.09 4.58
CA ARG A 58 14.44 18.07 3.60
C ARG A 58 15.20 16.75 3.69
N LEU A 59 15.16 15.98 2.59
CA LEU A 59 15.93 14.76 2.44
C LEU A 59 17.23 15.05 1.68
N VAL A 60 18.34 14.53 2.19
CA VAL A 60 19.65 14.56 1.52
C VAL A 60 20.21 13.15 1.53
N LYS A 61 20.43 12.58 0.36
CA LYS A 61 20.92 11.19 0.19
C LYS A 61 20.09 10.14 0.95
N GLY A 62 18.78 10.33 1.01
CA GLY A 62 17.85 9.44 1.69
C GLY A 62 17.80 9.59 3.22
N GLU A 63 18.45 10.61 3.79
CA GLU A 63 18.39 10.93 5.22
C GLU A 63 17.67 12.24 5.45
N VAL A 64 16.93 12.32 6.55
CA VAL A 64 16.27 13.56 6.97
C VAL A 64 17.35 14.50 7.49
N SER A 65 17.63 15.55 6.72
CA SER A 65 18.63 16.57 7.08
C SER A 65 18.03 17.74 7.84
N ASP A 66 16.74 17.99 7.67
CA ASP A 66 16.00 19.04 8.36
C ASP A 66 14.53 18.63 8.50
N TYR A 67 13.96 18.87 9.66
CA TYR A 67 12.57 18.60 9.97
C TYR A 67 11.93 19.84 10.60
N SER A 68 10.96 20.40 9.92
CA SER A 68 10.16 21.49 10.45
C SER A 68 8.67 21.11 10.46
N MET A 69 8.00 21.38 11.57
CA MET A 69 6.55 21.18 11.65
C MET A 69 5.84 22.05 10.61
N PRO A 70 4.94 21.48 9.80
CA PRO A 70 4.24 22.26 8.80
C PRO A 70 3.44 23.42 9.40
N LYS A 71 3.65 24.64 8.89
CA LYS A 71 2.95 25.84 9.38
C LYS A 71 1.43 25.84 9.07
N LYS A 72 1.00 25.13 8.04
CA LYS A 72 -0.41 25.02 7.69
C LYS A 72 -1.09 23.97 8.56
N LEU A 73 -2.11 24.35 9.30
CA LEU A 73 -2.87 23.50 10.22
C LEU A 73 -3.37 22.23 9.48
N ILE A 74 -3.90 22.37 8.27
CA ILE A 74 -4.41 21.24 7.48
C ILE A 74 -3.32 20.21 7.14
N VAL A 75 -2.07 20.62 6.98
CA VAL A 75 -0.94 19.71 6.75
C VAL A 75 -0.51 19.07 8.07
N ALA A 76 -0.42 19.86 9.15
CA ALA A 76 -0.08 19.35 10.48
C ALA A 76 -1.06 18.28 10.97
N MET A 77 -2.37 18.48 10.74
CA MET A 77 -3.39 17.47 11.05
C MET A 77 -3.18 16.18 10.24
N GLN A 78 -2.78 16.27 8.99
CA GLN A 78 -2.49 15.09 8.18
C GLN A 78 -1.23 14.36 8.66
N VAL A 79 -0.20 15.07 9.16
CA VAL A 79 0.96 14.43 9.81
C VAL A 79 0.48 13.54 10.96
N LEU A 80 -0.31 14.08 11.88
CA LEU A 80 -0.83 13.31 13.02
C LEU A 80 -1.71 12.13 12.58
N GLU A 81 -2.53 12.31 11.55
CA GLU A 81 -3.36 11.25 11.00
C GLU A 81 -2.52 10.11 10.42
N TYR A 82 -1.46 10.44 9.66
CA TYR A 82 -0.54 9.46 9.08
C TYR A 82 0.23 8.71 10.17
N GLU A 83 0.79 9.42 11.15
CA GLU A 83 1.46 8.80 12.30
C GLU A 83 0.54 7.83 13.02
N ARG A 84 -0.68 8.24 13.36
CA ARG A 84 -1.68 7.37 13.99
C ARG A 84 -2.00 6.14 13.12
N SER A 85 -2.18 6.34 11.81
CA SER A 85 -2.53 5.27 10.89
C SER A 85 -1.40 4.27 10.72
N PHE A 86 -0.19 4.74 10.46
CA PHE A 86 0.95 3.90 10.11
C PHE A 86 1.67 3.34 11.34
N LEU A 87 1.83 4.12 12.42
CA LEU A 87 2.56 3.68 13.62
C LEU A 87 1.69 3.05 14.70
N ALA A 88 0.37 3.15 14.60
CA ALA A 88 -0.53 2.48 15.55
C ALA A 88 -1.43 1.46 14.86
N SER A 89 -2.35 1.92 14.00
CA SER A 89 -3.40 1.04 13.45
C SER A 89 -2.83 -0.09 12.61
N ARG A 90 -1.87 0.17 11.71
CA ARG A 90 -1.29 -0.87 10.85
C ARG A 90 -0.42 -1.86 11.60
N ILE A 91 0.35 -1.41 12.60
CA ILE A 91 1.13 -2.29 13.47
C ILE A 91 0.21 -3.23 14.25
N PHE A 92 -0.89 -2.68 14.80
CA PHE A 92 -1.88 -3.49 15.50
C PHE A 92 -2.51 -4.54 14.56
N MET A 93 -3.00 -4.13 13.39
CA MET A 93 -3.65 -5.02 12.42
C MET A 93 -2.67 -6.07 11.86
N ASN A 94 -1.39 -5.77 11.80
CA ASN A 94 -0.35 -6.70 11.34
C ASN A 94 -0.33 -8.00 12.16
N ARG A 95 -0.56 -7.93 13.47
CA ARG A 95 -0.58 -9.09 14.36
C ARG A 95 -1.68 -10.10 14.01
N TYR A 96 -2.73 -9.66 13.34
CA TYR A 96 -3.90 -10.48 13.00
C TYR A 96 -4.00 -10.76 11.49
N ASN A 97 -2.95 -10.48 10.72
CA ASN A 97 -3.01 -10.53 9.25
C ASN A 97 -4.21 -9.74 8.70
N GLY A 98 -4.52 -8.59 9.33
CA GLY A 98 -5.74 -7.81 9.11
C GLY A 98 -5.53 -6.52 8.31
N ASN A 99 -4.33 -6.27 7.79
CA ASN A 99 -4.08 -5.10 6.95
C ASN A 99 -4.80 -5.26 5.60
N LEU A 100 -5.82 -4.43 5.36
CA LEU A 100 -6.62 -4.44 4.13
C LEU A 100 -6.09 -3.50 3.05
N ILE A 101 -5.00 -2.78 3.32
CA ILE A 101 -4.41 -1.86 2.37
C ILE A 101 -2.89 -1.79 2.52
N ILE A 102 -2.22 -1.91 1.40
CA ILE A 102 -0.84 -1.48 1.20
C ILE A 102 -0.92 -0.24 0.32
N SER A 103 -0.35 0.88 0.79
CA SER A 103 -0.40 2.12 0.02
C SER A 103 0.26 1.96 -1.34
N GLY A 104 -0.39 2.41 -2.39
CA GLY A 104 0.18 2.45 -3.75
C GLY A 104 1.44 3.32 -3.87
N ALA A 105 1.79 4.05 -2.80
CA ALA A 105 3.02 4.83 -2.72
C ALA A 105 4.25 3.99 -2.34
N PHE A 106 4.09 2.87 -1.61
CA PHE A 106 5.22 1.99 -1.28
C PHE A 106 4.75 0.62 -0.78
N GLY A 107 4.95 -0.41 -1.58
CA GLY A 107 4.64 -1.80 -1.23
C GLY A 107 5.43 -2.81 -2.07
N ILE A 108 5.78 -3.95 -1.49
CA ILE A 108 6.42 -5.10 -2.14
C ILE A 108 5.43 -6.26 -2.21
N PHE A 109 5.45 -7.00 -3.31
CA PHE A 109 4.51 -8.08 -3.58
C PHE A 109 5.21 -9.29 -4.21
N LYS A 110 4.74 -10.49 -3.86
CA LYS A 110 5.12 -11.74 -4.53
C LYS A 110 4.41 -11.81 -5.87
N LYS A 111 5.19 -11.76 -6.96
CA LYS A 111 4.66 -11.66 -8.33
C LYS A 111 3.71 -12.79 -8.66
N GLU A 112 4.10 -14.04 -8.37
CA GLU A 112 3.30 -15.21 -8.65
C GLU A 112 1.90 -15.12 -8.04
N THR A 113 1.82 -14.79 -6.74
CA THR A 113 0.53 -14.68 -6.03
C THR A 113 -0.36 -13.58 -6.62
N VAL A 114 0.24 -12.44 -7.00
CA VAL A 114 -0.50 -11.33 -7.63
C VAL A 114 -1.04 -11.75 -9.00
N LEU A 115 -0.24 -12.44 -9.82
CA LEU A 115 -0.68 -12.91 -11.14
C LEU A 115 -1.78 -13.95 -11.02
N LEU A 116 -1.65 -14.94 -10.13
CA LEU A 116 -2.68 -15.96 -9.87
C LEU A 116 -3.98 -15.35 -9.34
N ALA A 117 -3.92 -14.28 -8.57
CA ALA A 117 -5.08 -13.53 -8.12
C ALA A 117 -5.70 -12.62 -9.19
N GLY A 118 -5.11 -12.53 -10.40
CA GLY A 118 -5.61 -11.74 -11.53
C GLY A 118 -5.09 -10.32 -11.63
N GLY A 119 -4.01 -9.96 -10.91
CA GLY A 119 -3.34 -8.65 -11.02
C GLY A 119 -4.15 -7.48 -10.45
N TYR A 120 -3.77 -6.26 -10.84
CA TYR A 120 -4.51 -5.04 -10.51
C TYR A 120 -5.79 -4.90 -11.34
N ASP A 121 -6.86 -4.44 -10.73
CA ASP A 121 -8.14 -4.16 -11.40
C ASP A 121 -8.23 -2.69 -11.81
N ASP A 122 -8.50 -2.44 -13.09
CA ASP A 122 -8.65 -1.11 -13.68
C ASP A 122 -10.03 -0.48 -13.46
N SER A 123 -11.02 -1.29 -13.08
CA SER A 123 -12.41 -0.85 -12.88
C SER A 123 -12.63 -0.09 -11.56
N THR A 124 -11.61 -0.04 -10.67
CA THR A 124 -11.74 0.58 -9.34
C THR A 124 -10.88 1.82 -9.18
N MET A 125 -11.36 2.79 -8.39
CA MET A 125 -10.61 4.00 -8.02
C MET A 125 -9.56 3.78 -6.92
N GLY A 126 -9.54 2.61 -6.30
CA GLY A 126 -8.63 2.22 -5.21
C GLY A 126 -7.94 0.91 -5.54
N GLU A 127 -7.17 0.88 -6.62
CA GLU A 127 -6.49 -0.29 -7.14
C GLU A 127 -5.55 -0.95 -6.13
N ASP A 128 -4.95 -0.14 -5.24
CA ASP A 128 -4.04 -0.58 -4.18
C ASP A 128 -4.75 -1.34 -3.06
N MET A 129 -5.89 -0.83 -2.63
CA MET A 129 -6.72 -1.50 -1.63
C MET A 129 -7.41 -2.73 -2.22
N GLU A 130 -7.94 -2.60 -3.43
CA GLU A 130 -8.61 -3.70 -4.12
C GLU A 130 -7.68 -4.91 -4.27
N LEU A 131 -6.42 -4.68 -4.67
CA LEU A 131 -5.43 -5.75 -4.77
C LEU A 131 -5.24 -6.47 -3.44
N VAL A 132 -5.08 -5.75 -2.33
CA VAL A 132 -4.84 -6.37 -1.01
C VAL A 132 -6.05 -7.18 -0.56
N VAL A 133 -7.26 -6.66 -0.71
CA VAL A 133 -8.51 -7.39 -0.40
C VAL A 133 -8.62 -8.64 -1.29
N LYS A 134 -8.32 -8.51 -2.59
CA LYS A 134 -8.29 -9.63 -3.54
C LYS A 134 -7.30 -10.71 -3.12
N LEU A 135 -6.09 -10.34 -2.70
CA LEU A 135 -5.09 -11.29 -2.20
C LEU A 135 -5.59 -12.05 -0.97
N HIS A 136 -6.23 -11.36 -0.02
CA HIS A 136 -6.85 -12.03 1.13
C HIS A 136 -7.94 -13.03 0.70
N VAL A 137 -8.82 -12.64 -0.21
CA VAL A 137 -9.90 -13.50 -0.72
C VAL A 137 -9.30 -14.68 -1.48
N PHE A 138 -8.38 -14.44 -2.41
CA PHE A 138 -7.73 -15.45 -3.21
C PHE A 138 -7.02 -16.50 -2.35
N CYS A 139 -6.17 -16.08 -1.42
CA CYS A 139 -5.43 -17.01 -0.58
C CYS A 139 -6.35 -17.83 0.34
N ARG A 140 -7.38 -17.22 0.93
CA ARG A 140 -8.35 -17.93 1.78
C ARG A 140 -9.19 -18.93 0.97
N SER A 141 -9.68 -18.54 -0.21
CA SER A 141 -10.49 -19.43 -1.05
C SER A 141 -9.71 -20.63 -1.58
N ASN A 142 -8.40 -20.49 -1.75
CA ASN A 142 -7.52 -21.56 -2.20
C ASN A 142 -6.80 -22.28 -1.06
N HIS A 143 -7.15 -22.01 0.21
CA HIS A 143 -6.52 -22.60 1.40
C HIS A 143 -4.99 -22.43 1.44
N ILE A 144 -4.49 -21.33 0.91
CA ILE A 144 -3.07 -20.97 0.95
C ILE A 144 -2.76 -20.39 2.33
N ASP A 145 -1.73 -20.90 2.99
CA ASP A 145 -1.20 -20.31 4.21
C ASP A 145 -0.37 -19.05 3.84
N TYR A 146 -0.85 -17.88 4.23
CA TYR A 146 -0.29 -16.60 3.80
C TYR A 146 -0.31 -15.52 4.87
N SER A 147 0.54 -14.54 4.70
CA SER A 147 0.59 -13.34 5.52
C SER A 147 0.78 -12.10 4.65
N ILE A 148 0.10 -11.02 5.00
CA ILE A 148 0.31 -9.68 4.46
C ILE A 148 0.87 -8.82 5.58
N GLN A 149 2.13 -8.43 5.44
CA GLN A 149 2.91 -7.80 6.49
C GLN A 149 2.96 -6.27 6.34
N TYR A 150 3.39 -5.63 7.42
CA TYR A 150 3.68 -4.21 7.48
C TYR A 150 5.04 -3.98 8.11
N ALA A 151 5.92 -3.26 7.41
CA ALA A 151 7.27 -2.91 7.84
C ALA A 151 7.33 -1.42 8.25
N PRO A 152 7.24 -1.10 9.55
CA PRO A 152 7.24 0.29 10.03
C PRO A 152 8.55 1.04 9.78
N ASP A 153 9.68 0.33 9.69
CA ASP A 153 10.99 0.91 9.44
C ASP A 153 11.28 1.17 7.95
N ALA A 154 10.43 0.66 7.06
CA ALA A 154 10.48 0.92 5.63
C ALA A 154 9.75 2.23 5.30
N ILE A 155 10.45 3.37 5.39
CA ILE A 155 9.84 4.70 5.32
C ILE A 155 9.89 5.26 3.90
N CYS A 156 8.73 5.67 3.41
CA CYS A 156 8.55 6.39 2.16
C CYS A 156 7.91 7.76 2.42
N TRP A 157 8.54 8.81 1.95
CA TRP A 157 8.13 10.19 2.12
C TRP A 157 7.28 10.64 0.94
N SER A 158 6.05 11.07 1.20
CA SER A 158 5.11 11.56 0.19
C SER A 158 4.50 12.90 0.59
N GLN A 159 4.15 13.74 -0.40
CA GLN A 159 3.50 15.01 -0.14
C GLN A 159 2.00 14.83 0.09
N VAL A 160 1.47 15.59 1.06
CA VAL A 160 0.02 15.65 1.31
C VAL A 160 -0.58 16.98 0.82
N PRO A 161 -1.90 17.01 0.54
CA PRO A 161 -2.60 18.22 0.13
C PRO A 161 -2.40 19.39 1.09
N ARG A 162 -2.15 20.58 0.53
CA ARG A 162 -1.91 21.81 1.28
C ARG A 162 -3.17 22.68 1.48
N ASN A 163 -4.29 22.27 0.91
CA ASN A 163 -5.58 22.96 1.02
C ASN A 163 -6.74 21.99 1.15
N LEU A 164 -7.86 22.47 1.66
CA LEU A 164 -9.02 21.65 1.97
C LEU A 164 -9.68 21.04 0.73
N LYS A 165 -9.70 21.76 -0.39
CA LYS A 165 -10.32 21.30 -1.64
C LYS A 165 -9.64 20.03 -2.17
N ASP A 166 -8.32 20.03 -2.22
CA ASP A 166 -7.54 18.87 -2.69
C ASP A 166 -7.62 17.72 -1.71
N LEU A 167 -7.61 18.02 -0.39
CA LEU A 167 -7.80 17.01 0.64
C LEU A 167 -9.16 16.31 0.51
N ILE A 168 -10.25 17.06 0.37
CA ILE A 168 -11.61 16.48 0.18
C ILE A 168 -11.64 15.62 -1.08
N LYS A 169 -11.05 16.08 -2.21
CA LYS A 169 -10.98 15.31 -3.45
C LYS A 169 -10.23 13.99 -3.25
N GLN A 170 -9.09 14.02 -2.56
CA GLN A 170 -8.29 12.84 -2.26
C GLN A 170 -9.07 11.85 -1.38
N ARG A 171 -9.66 12.33 -0.27
CA ARG A 171 -10.42 11.50 0.69
C ARG A 171 -11.65 10.87 0.06
N ARG A 172 -12.38 11.63 -0.75
CA ARG A 172 -13.54 11.10 -1.49
C ARG A 172 -13.13 9.92 -2.37
N ARG A 173 -12.02 10.03 -3.11
CA ARG A 173 -11.49 8.93 -3.93
C ARG A 173 -11.16 7.70 -3.08
N TRP A 174 -10.51 7.89 -1.94
CA TRP A 174 -10.16 6.79 -1.04
C TRP A 174 -11.38 6.08 -0.45
N HIS A 175 -12.39 6.85 0.00
CA HIS A 175 -13.61 6.25 0.53
C HIS A 175 -14.43 5.51 -0.53
N ILE A 176 -14.51 6.04 -1.75
CA ILE A 176 -15.17 5.35 -2.85
C ILE A 176 -14.43 4.05 -3.18
N GLY A 177 -13.10 4.08 -3.26
CA GLY A 177 -12.27 2.90 -3.49
C GLY A 177 -12.42 1.84 -2.39
N LEU A 178 -12.42 2.27 -1.12
CA LEU A 178 -12.65 1.38 0.03
C LEU A 178 -14.01 0.69 -0.06
N PHE A 179 -15.08 1.46 -0.24
CA PHE A 179 -16.42 0.93 -0.33
C PHE A 179 -16.57 -0.04 -1.52
N ALA A 180 -16.07 0.34 -2.69
CA ALA A 180 -16.08 -0.52 -3.87
C ALA A 180 -15.32 -1.83 -3.65
N SER A 181 -14.13 -1.77 -3.05
CA SER A 181 -13.31 -2.96 -2.78
C SER A 181 -13.97 -3.91 -1.79
N LEU A 182 -14.56 -3.39 -0.72
CA LEU A 182 -15.22 -4.22 0.29
C LEU A 182 -16.54 -4.83 -0.23
N THR A 183 -17.33 -4.10 -1.01
CA THR A 183 -18.60 -4.60 -1.55
C THR A 183 -18.39 -5.59 -2.67
N LYS A 184 -17.35 -5.46 -3.49
CA LYS A 184 -17.01 -6.37 -4.58
C LYS A 184 -16.85 -7.81 -4.13
N TYR A 185 -16.24 -8.02 -2.98
CA TYR A 185 -15.94 -9.35 -2.43
C TYR A 185 -16.93 -9.83 -1.36
N ASN A 186 -17.90 -9.00 -0.98
CA ASN A 186 -18.89 -9.32 0.05
C ASN A 186 -20.12 -10.09 -0.52
N ASN A 187 -20.12 -10.41 -1.82
CA ASN A 187 -21.25 -11.09 -2.45
C ASN A 187 -20.99 -12.61 -2.54
N PRO A 188 -21.52 -13.45 -1.62
CA PRO A 188 -21.26 -14.89 -1.60
C PRO A 188 -21.90 -15.64 -2.79
N VAL A 189 -22.67 -14.96 -3.65
CA VAL A 189 -23.40 -15.54 -4.78
C VAL A 189 -22.78 -15.20 -6.14
N GLY A 190 -21.71 -14.42 -6.17
CA GLY A 190 -21.08 -13.88 -7.38
C GLY A 190 -19.83 -14.62 -7.83
N LYS A 191 -19.98 -15.87 -8.32
CA LYS A 191 -19.22 -16.43 -9.44
C LYS A 191 -17.84 -17.02 -9.24
N HIS A 192 -17.82 -18.27 -9.00
CA HIS A 192 -17.07 -19.21 -9.81
C HIS A 192 -17.57 -19.16 -11.27
N THR A 193 -16.99 -18.32 -12.11
CA THR A 193 -17.03 -18.46 -13.58
C THR A 193 -15.85 -17.70 -14.16
N HIS A 194 -14.72 -18.39 -14.24
CA HIS A 194 -13.84 -18.38 -15.39
C HIS A 194 -13.05 -19.68 -15.34
N ALA A 195 -13.60 -20.67 -16.08
CA ALA A 195 -12.84 -21.77 -16.61
C ALA A 195 -11.98 -21.26 -17.74
#